data_958402a4846bda86efd4e1f4a36ee576
#
_entry.id   958402a4846bda86efd4e1f4a36ee576
#
_cell.length_a   1.000
_cell.length_b   1.000
_cell.length_c   1.000
_cell.angle_alpha   90.00
_cell.angle_beta   90.00
_cell.angle_gamma   90.00
#
_symmetry.space_group_name_H-M   'P 1'
#
loop_
_entity.id
_entity.type
_entity.pdbx_description
1 polymer ?
#
loop_
_entity_poly.entity_id
_entity_poly.type
_entity_poly.pdbx_seq_one_letter_code
_entity_poly.pdbx_strand_id
1 'polypeptide(L)'
;PEALKFNATLLLVVLASDNQNTHALSGVRILELGQIIAGTYGGQLLSDLGAEVIKIESPTGDLGRLTSIAPYRGQSGLFLTFNRNKKSMVINLKSDKGLKIFYDLVKISDVVVDNFRPGVLEKLKIDYQSLRQLNNKIIQCSVTGFGNTGEYKDLPALDIIIQSISGLMAITGEPNRPPARVGIPISDLGGGVFSSNGILAALYQRERTGVGTRVELSMFDAMLSLLSYMGTMWLTNRELPEPQGSKHEYTVPWQAFSAKDGYLVIAARQDVFWEKLCSVLNHPKLSSDGRFKTNQDRVENRDILVPILEDQFIKRTVEDWLKDF
;
A
#
# COMPACT_ATOMS: atom_id res chain seq x y z
N PRO A 1 -12.75 19.45 19.00
CA PRO A 1 -12.04 18.42 18.25
C PRO A 1 -11.10 17.71 19.20
N GLU A 2 -11.59 16.62 19.80
CA GLU A 2 -10.71 15.70 20.54
C GLU A 2 -9.83 15.03 19.50
N ALA A 3 -8.54 15.36 19.55
CA ALA A 3 -7.53 14.70 18.76
C ALA A 3 -7.66 13.21 19.02
N LEU A 4 -7.96 12.45 17.96
CA LEU A 4 -7.82 11.01 17.94
C LEU A 4 -6.48 10.68 18.62
N LYS A 5 -6.54 10.11 19.80
CA LYS A 5 -5.37 9.52 20.46
C LYS A 5 -4.98 8.31 19.63
N PHE A 6 -4.19 8.54 18.60
CA PHE A 6 -3.50 7.46 17.91
C PHE A 6 -2.57 6.81 18.92
N ASN A 7 -2.99 5.69 19.47
CA ASN A 7 -2.08 4.77 20.12
C ASN A 7 -1.13 4.29 19.03
N ALA A 8 0.12 4.76 19.06
CA ALA A 8 1.12 4.56 18.02
C ALA A 8 1.64 3.11 17.88
N THR A 9 0.92 2.15 18.44
CA THR A 9 1.20 0.73 18.26
C THR A 9 0.27 0.19 17.18
N LEU A 10 0.46 0.68 15.94
CA LEU A 10 -0.15 0.02 14.79
C LEU A 10 0.66 -1.23 14.48
N LEU A 11 0.46 -2.29 15.25
CA LEU A 11 0.85 -3.64 14.85
C LEU A 11 -0.15 -4.05 13.76
N LEU A 12 0.27 -3.98 12.50
CA LEU A 12 -0.57 -4.37 11.37
C LEU A 12 -0.96 -5.85 11.38
N VAL A 13 -0.16 -6.68 12.06
CA VAL A 13 -0.43 -8.11 12.22
C VAL A 13 -0.06 -8.49 13.65
N VAL A 14 -1.05 -8.88 14.45
CA VAL A 14 -0.84 -9.48 15.77
C VAL A 14 -0.92 -10.98 15.61
N LEU A 15 0.22 -11.66 15.71
CA LEU A 15 0.22 -13.11 15.87
C LEU A 15 0.00 -13.39 17.36
N ALA A 16 -1.17 -13.92 17.72
CA ALA A 16 -1.43 -14.39 19.06
C ALA A 16 -0.49 -15.58 19.35
N SER A 17 0.48 -15.41 20.24
CA SER A 17 1.28 -16.50 20.76
C SER A 17 1.06 -16.61 22.26
N ASP A 18 0.90 -17.83 22.76
CA ASP A 18 0.83 -18.08 24.21
C ASP A 18 2.17 -17.79 24.91
N ASN A 19 3.22 -17.58 24.15
CA ASN A 19 4.56 -17.26 24.61
C ASN A 19 4.87 -15.78 24.36
N GLN A 20 4.72 -14.95 25.38
CA GLN A 20 4.82 -13.49 25.33
C GLN A 20 6.18 -12.92 24.86
N ASN A 21 7.19 -13.78 24.60
CA ASN A 21 8.58 -13.37 24.30
C ASN A 21 9.10 -13.74 22.92
N THR A 22 8.30 -14.33 22.03
CA THR A 22 8.77 -14.70 20.67
C THR A 22 7.92 -14.07 19.58
N HIS A 23 8.51 -13.14 18.85
CA HIS A 23 7.92 -12.63 17.61
C HIS A 23 8.21 -13.58 16.44
N ALA A 24 7.36 -13.55 15.40
CA ALA A 24 7.46 -14.45 14.25
C ALA A 24 8.81 -14.43 13.55
N LEU A 25 9.48 -13.27 13.52
CA LEU A 25 10.79 -13.07 12.87
C LEU A 25 11.92 -12.88 13.89
N SER A 26 11.75 -13.32 15.15
CA SER A 26 12.83 -13.28 16.12
C SER A 26 14.04 -14.07 15.60
N GLY A 27 15.23 -13.43 15.61
CA GLY A 27 16.48 -14.01 15.10
C GLY A 27 16.74 -13.73 13.61
N VAL A 28 15.78 -13.21 12.85
CA VAL A 28 15.99 -12.76 11.47
C VAL A 28 16.63 -11.37 11.48
N ARG A 29 17.76 -11.20 10.78
CA ARG A 29 18.47 -9.92 10.62
C ARG A 29 18.39 -9.42 9.18
N ILE A 30 17.99 -8.18 9.00
CA ILE A 30 17.79 -7.53 7.72
C ILE A 30 18.70 -6.30 7.61
N LEU A 31 19.48 -6.21 6.55
CA LEU A 31 20.22 -5.01 6.16
C LEU A 31 19.36 -4.24 5.15
N GLU A 32 18.93 -3.06 5.53
CA GLU A 32 18.07 -2.22 4.69
C GLU A 32 18.86 -1.07 4.10
N LEU A 33 19.01 -1.06 2.79
CA LEU A 33 19.62 0.00 1.99
C LEU A 33 18.56 0.93 1.38
N GLY A 34 17.29 0.60 1.59
CA GLY A 34 16.14 1.34 1.07
C GLY A 34 16.09 2.78 1.56
N GLN A 35 15.57 3.67 0.71
CA GLN A 35 15.38 5.09 1.01
C GLN A 35 13.93 5.49 0.82
N ILE A 36 13.52 6.53 1.52
CA ILE A 36 12.22 7.19 1.44
C ILE A 36 11.08 6.26 1.86
N ILE A 37 10.40 5.52 0.94
CA ILE A 37 9.21 4.72 1.24
C ILE A 37 9.30 3.28 0.74
N ALA A 38 9.39 3.04 -0.56
CA ALA A 38 9.13 1.73 -1.16
C ALA A 38 9.93 0.56 -0.54
N GLY A 39 11.27 0.65 -0.52
CA GLY A 39 12.12 -0.35 0.15
C GLY A 39 12.05 -0.28 1.67
N THR A 40 11.83 0.92 2.21
CA THR A 40 11.83 1.21 3.64
C THR A 40 10.58 0.69 4.35
N TYR A 41 9.42 0.76 3.69
CA TYR A 41 8.18 0.27 4.26
C TYR A 41 8.14 -1.26 4.39
N GLY A 42 8.71 -1.98 3.43
CA GLY A 42 8.87 -3.45 3.55
C GLY A 42 9.69 -3.84 4.79
N GLY A 43 10.84 -3.20 5.01
CA GLY A 43 11.65 -3.39 6.20
C GLY A 43 10.92 -3.01 7.50
N GLN A 44 10.10 -1.96 7.47
CA GLN A 44 9.26 -1.56 8.60
C GLN A 44 8.26 -2.66 8.99
N LEU A 45 7.54 -3.23 8.01
CA LEU A 45 6.58 -4.30 8.26
C LEU A 45 7.26 -5.54 8.86
N LEU A 46 8.45 -5.89 8.38
CA LEU A 46 9.22 -7.02 8.92
C LEU A 46 9.76 -6.72 10.32
N SER A 47 10.14 -5.47 10.62
CA SER A 47 10.56 -5.09 11.98
C SER A 47 9.42 -5.16 12.98
N ASP A 48 8.20 -4.83 12.57
CA ASP A 48 7.00 -4.97 13.40
C ASP A 48 6.67 -6.44 13.70
N LEU A 49 7.10 -7.36 12.85
CA LEU A 49 7.03 -8.81 13.06
C LEU A 49 8.20 -9.37 13.89
N GLY A 50 9.13 -8.53 14.35
CA GLY A 50 10.23 -8.89 15.24
C GLY A 50 11.58 -9.12 14.58
N ALA A 51 11.74 -8.85 13.28
CA ALA A 51 13.05 -8.88 12.64
C ALA A 51 13.95 -7.76 13.17
N GLU A 52 15.24 -8.03 13.35
CA GLU A 52 16.25 -7.01 13.60
C GLU A 52 16.60 -6.30 12.28
N VAL A 53 16.07 -5.10 12.08
CA VAL A 53 16.37 -4.32 10.89
C VAL A 53 17.46 -3.28 11.17
N ILE A 54 18.57 -3.38 10.43
CA ILE A 54 19.67 -2.41 10.45
C ILE A 54 19.62 -1.61 9.16
N LYS A 55 19.21 -0.36 9.28
CA LYS A 55 19.20 0.58 8.18
C LYS A 55 20.61 1.06 7.89
N ILE A 56 21.12 0.74 6.72
CA ILE A 56 22.44 1.19 6.25
C ILE A 56 22.25 2.50 5.48
N GLU A 57 22.75 3.57 6.04
CA GLU A 57 22.64 4.91 5.45
C GLU A 57 23.99 5.35 4.85
N SER A 58 23.91 6.13 3.79
CA SER A 58 25.10 6.82 3.27
C SER A 58 25.60 7.89 4.26
N PRO A 59 26.81 8.45 4.11
CA PRO A 59 27.27 9.57 4.95
C PRO A 59 26.36 10.81 4.93
N THR A 60 25.51 10.95 3.92
CA THR A 60 24.50 12.03 3.82
C THR A 60 23.15 11.65 4.44
N GLY A 61 23.01 10.44 4.95
CA GLY A 61 21.75 9.91 5.50
C GLY A 61 20.76 9.46 4.43
N ASP A 62 19.56 9.07 4.89
CA ASP A 62 18.41 8.78 4.04
C ASP A 62 17.76 10.08 3.55
N LEU A 63 17.39 10.14 2.29
CA LEU A 63 16.68 11.30 1.72
C LEU A 63 15.37 11.62 2.45
N GLY A 64 14.72 10.62 3.04
CA GLY A 64 13.53 10.80 3.88
C GLY A 64 13.76 11.67 5.11
N ARG A 65 15.01 11.75 5.62
CA ARG A 65 15.37 12.64 6.74
C ARG A 65 15.35 14.11 6.35
N LEU A 66 15.62 14.40 5.07
CA LEU A 66 15.75 15.77 4.54
C LEU A 66 14.40 16.39 4.19
N THR A 67 13.31 15.63 4.22
CA THR A 67 11.98 16.15 3.92
C THR A 67 11.41 16.93 5.11
N SER A 68 10.69 18.02 4.83
CA SER A 68 9.99 18.80 5.85
C SER A 68 8.55 18.34 6.09
N ILE A 69 8.22 17.11 5.68
CA ILE A 69 6.87 16.57 5.81
C ILE A 69 6.58 16.25 7.28
N ALA A 70 5.55 16.85 7.84
CA ALA A 70 5.07 16.64 9.21
C ALA A 70 6.22 16.62 10.25
N PRO A 71 7.03 17.69 10.38
CA PRO A 71 8.22 17.68 11.25
C PRO A 71 7.81 17.50 12.71
N TYR A 72 8.51 16.62 13.42
CA TYR A 72 8.32 16.37 14.84
C TYR A 72 9.66 16.38 15.55
N ARG A 73 9.86 17.29 16.51
CA ARG A 73 11.09 17.45 17.29
C ARG A 73 12.36 17.52 16.42
N GLY A 74 12.30 18.23 15.30
CA GLY A 74 13.43 18.40 14.38
C GLY A 74 13.71 17.21 13.46
N GLN A 75 12.85 16.18 13.48
CA GLN A 75 12.92 15.01 12.58
C GLN A 75 11.81 15.07 11.54
N SER A 76 12.06 14.53 10.36
CA SER A 76 11.03 14.35 9.33
C SER A 76 9.99 13.33 9.78
N GLY A 77 8.71 13.68 9.76
CA GLY A 77 7.61 12.75 10.03
C GLY A 77 7.57 11.61 9.03
N LEU A 78 7.93 11.87 7.77
CA LEU A 78 8.09 10.80 6.76
C LEU A 78 9.11 9.75 7.22
N PHE A 79 10.29 10.19 7.66
CA PHE A 79 11.33 9.27 8.13
C PHE A 79 10.87 8.49 9.37
N LEU A 80 10.24 9.14 10.34
CA LEU A 80 9.76 8.51 11.56
C LEU A 80 8.68 7.46 11.26
N THR A 81 7.79 7.73 10.30
CA THR A 81 6.72 6.81 9.92
C THR A 81 7.25 5.46 9.44
N PHE A 82 8.29 5.48 8.61
CA PHE A 82 8.78 4.27 7.93
C PHE A 82 10.03 3.65 8.56
N ASN A 83 10.53 4.18 9.68
CA ASN A 83 11.77 3.70 10.29
C ASN A 83 11.67 3.40 11.79
N ARG A 84 10.45 3.28 12.34
CA ARG A 84 10.32 2.82 13.74
C ARG A 84 10.89 1.40 13.89
N ASN A 85 11.35 1.07 15.07
CA ASN A 85 11.95 -0.22 15.45
C ASN A 85 13.23 -0.60 14.71
N LYS A 86 13.79 0.29 13.86
CA LYS A 86 15.04 0.03 13.14
C LYS A 86 16.23 0.61 13.88
N LYS A 87 17.37 -0.09 13.79
CA LYS A 87 18.69 0.46 14.12
C LYS A 87 19.24 1.18 12.89
N SER A 88 20.05 2.21 13.08
CA SER A 88 20.69 2.93 11.97
C SER A 88 22.22 2.82 12.08
N MET A 89 22.88 2.62 10.93
CA MET A 89 24.31 2.61 10.78
C MET A 89 24.71 3.38 9.52
N VAL A 90 25.68 4.28 9.64
CA VAL A 90 26.22 5.02 8.49
C VAL A 90 27.40 4.26 7.92
N ILE A 91 27.33 3.88 6.64
CA ILE A 91 28.42 3.18 5.92
C ILE A 91 28.62 3.84 4.55
N ASN A 92 29.85 4.24 4.24
CA ASN A 92 30.21 4.65 2.89
C ASN A 92 30.53 3.44 2.02
N LEU A 93 29.53 2.88 1.33
CA LEU A 93 29.68 1.73 0.44
C LEU A 93 30.58 1.97 -0.78
N LYS A 94 30.95 3.22 -1.06
CA LYS A 94 31.90 3.58 -2.12
C LYS A 94 33.36 3.45 -1.69
N SER A 95 33.63 3.27 -0.41
CA SER A 95 34.98 3.06 0.11
C SER A 95 35.23 1.58 0.38
N ASP A 96 36.47 1.13 0.16
CA ASP A 96 36.86 -0.27 0.41
C ASP A 96 36.63 -0.69 1.87
N LYS A 97 36.89 0.21 2.82
CA LYS A 97 36.62 -0.05 4.25
C LYS A 97 35.13 -0.20 4.53
N GLY A 98 34.30 0.66 3.98
CA GLY A 98 32.85 0.58 4.14
C GLY A 98 32.26 -0.67 3.48
N LEU A 99 32.71 -1.00 2.29
CA LEU A 99 32.31 -2.22 1.59
C LEU A 99 32.70 -3.48 2.38
N LYS A 100 33.91 -3.50 2.95
CA LYS A 100 34.35 -4.62 3.82
C LYS A 100 33.44 -4.78 5.04
N ILE A 101 33.12 -3.69 5.73
CA ILE A 101 32.20 -3.73 6.88
C ILE A 101 30.83 -4.27 6.45
N PHE A 102 30.29 -3.82 5.31
CA PHE A 102 29.03 -4.31 4.79
C PHE A 102 29.08 -5.82 4.48
N TYR A 103 30.16 -6.30 3.88
CA TYR A 103 30.35 -7.73 3.62
C TYR A 103 30.42 -8.56 4.91
N ASP A 104 31.05 -8.04 5.96
CA ASP A 104 31.08 -8.73 7.25
C ASP A 104 29.68 -8.77 7.90
N LEU A 105 28.85 -7.73 7.72
CA LEU A 105 27.45 -7.75 8.13
C LEU A 105 26.62 -8.76 7.32
N VAL A 106 26.82 -8.86 6.00
CA VAL A 106 26.11 -9.82 5.14
C VAL A 106 26.34 -11.26 5.58
N LYS A 107 27.54 -11.62 6.04
CA LYS A 107 27.85 -12.98 6.52
C LYS A 107 27.01 -13.42 7.72
N ILE A 108 26.50 -12.46 8.49
CA ILE A 108 25.72 -12.70 9.72
C ILE A 108 24.27 -12.21 9.60
N SER A 109 23.82 -11.93 8.38
CA SER A 109 22.48 -11.43 8.10
C SER A 109 21.70 -12.38 7.20
N ASP A 110 20.39 -12.26 7.22
CA ASP A 110 19.46 -13.12 6.48
C ASP A 110 18.96 -12.48 5.19
N VAL A 111 18.76 -11.18 5.22
CA VAL A 111 18.14 -10.43 4.12
C VAL A 111 18.87 -9.12 3.86
N VAL A 112 18.99 -8.75 2.60
CA VAL A 112 19.36 -7.40 2.15
C VAL A 112 18.20 -6.84 1.35
N VAL A 113 17.73 -5.63 1.71
CA VAL A 113 16.63 -4.94 1.01
C VAL A 113 17.12 -3.62 0.46
N ASP A 114 16.78 -3.34 -0.80
CA ASP A 114 17.12 -2.08 -1.46
C ASP A 114 15.97 -1.59 -2.37
N ASN A 115 16.03 -0.31 -2.74
CA ASN A 115 15.23 0.28 -3.79
C ASN A 115 16.08 1.14 -4.73
N PHE A 116 17.29 0.71 -5.01
CA PHE A 116 18.18 1.38 -5.94
C PHE A 116 17.71 1.19 -7.39
N ARG A 117 18.13 2.10 -8.24
CA ARG A 117 17.95 1.94 -9.69
C ARG A 117 18.74 0.74 -10.19
N PRO A 118 18.26 0.05 -11.24
CA PRO A 118 19.02 -1.02 -11.89
C PRO A 118 20.48 -0.60 -12.19
N GLY A 119 21.40 -1.53 -12.02
CA GLY A 119 22.84 -1.31 -12.24
C GLY A 119 23.59 -0.63 -11.08
N VAL A 120 22.92 -0.15 -10.04
CA VAL A 120 23.59 0.47 -8.87
C VAL A 120 24.23 -0.59 -7.98
N LEU A 121 23.55 -1.71 -7.76
CA LEU A 121 24.06 -2.80 -6.94
C LEU A 121 25.37 -3.38 -7.51
N GLU A 122 25.41 -3.58 -8.81
CA GLU A 122 26.58 -4.05 -9.54
C GLU A 122 27.76 -3.06 -9.41
N LYS A 123 27.49 -1.76 -9.60
CA LYS A 123 28.51 -0.70 -9.42
C LYS A 123 29.08 -0.66 -8.01
N LEU A 124 28.24 -0.94 -7.02
CA LEU A 124 28.65 -0.99 -5.62
C LEU A 124 29.21 -2.35 -5.21
N LYS A 125 29.20 -3.35 -6.10
CA LYS A 125 29.61 -4.74 -5.84
C LYS A 125 28.81 -5.42 -4.73
N ILE A 126 27.54 -5.08 -4.60
CA ILE A 126 26.61 -5.63 -3.60
C ILE A 126 25.39 -6.27 -4.28
N ASP A 127 25.51 -6.66 -5.53
CA ASP A 127 24.54 -7.47 -6.26
C ASP A 127 24.42 -8.88 -5.67
N TYR A 128 23.34 -9.58 -6.00
CA TYR A 128 23.03 -10.90 -5.45
C TYR A 128 24.15 -11.92 -5.65
N GLN A 129 24.80 -11.92 -6.82
CA GLN A 129 25.87 -12.88 -7.08
C GLN A 129 27.09 -12.64 -6.17
N SER A 130 27.44 -11.37 -5.95
CA SER A 130 28.51 -10.97 -5.04
C SER A 130 28.18 -11.34 -3.60
N LEU A 131 26.94 -11.08 -3.14
CA LEU A 131 26.53 -11.37 -1.76
C LEU A 131 26.39 -12.88 -1.50
N ARG A 132 25.92 -13.64 -2.47
CA ARG A 132 25.77 -15.10 -2.38
C ARG A 132 27.10 -15.82 -2.19
N GLN A 133 28.19 -15.29 -2.72
CA GLN A 133 29.54 -15.86 -2.50
C GLN A 133 29.97 -15.74 -1.05
N LEU A 134 29.49 -14.72 -0.33
CA LEU A 134 29.81 -14.48 1.09
C LEU A 134 28.88 -15.27 2.02
N ASN A 135 27.61 -15.40 1.63
CA ASN A 135 26.57 -16.07 2.38
C ASN A 135 25.56 -16.71 1.41
N ASN A 136 25.65 -18.02 1.20
CA ASN A 136 24.76 -18.73 0.27
C ASN A 136 23.30 -18.80 0.73
N LYS A 137 23.02 -18.40 1.97
CA LYS A 137 21.67 -18.33 2.55
C LYS A 137 21.05 -16.92 2.45
N ILE A 138 21.81 -15.95 1.94
CA ILE A 138 21.34 -14.56 1.86
C ILE A 138 20.14 -14.44 0.91
N ILE A 139 19.14 -13.71 1.32
CA ILE A 139 18.02 -13.29 0.50
C ILE A 139 18.27 -11.84 0.11
N GLN A 140 18.19 -11.50 -1.17
CA GLN A 140 18.25 -10.11 -1.62
C GLN A 140 16.91 -9.70 -2.23
N CYS A 141 16.30 -8.63 -1.72
CA CYS A 141 15.06 -8.08 -2.24
C CYS A 141 15.30 -6.67 -2.80
N SER A 142 15.04 -6.50 -4.09
CA SER A 142 15.12 -5.20 -4.76
C SER A 142 13.75 -4.71 -5.18
N VAL A 143 13.37 -3.50 -4.74
CA VAL A 143 12.12 -2.83 -5.10
C VAL A 143 12.43 -1.74 -6.12
N THR A 144 11.97 -1.90 -7.35
CA THR A 144 12.21 -0.95 -8.44
C THR A 144 10.90 -0.50 -9.08
N GLY A 145 10.94 0.55 -9.89
CA GLY A 145 9.74 1.06 -10.54
C GLY A 145 9.12 0.06 -11.51
N PHE A 146 9.95 -0.55 -12.38
CA PHE A 146 9.50 -1.39 -13.48
C PHE A 146 10.13 -2.79 -13.50
N GLY A 147 10.79 -3.21 -12.44
CA GLY A 147 11.55 -4.46 -12.42
C GLY A 147 12.94 -4.31 -13.03
N ASN A 148 13.66 -5.43 -13.13
CA ASN A 148 15.02 -5.48 -13.70
C ASN A 148 15.04 -6.01 -15.15
N THR A 149 13.88 -6.27 -15.72
CA THR A 149 13.70 -6.76 -17.10
C THR A 149 12.65 -5.93 -17.83
N GLY A 150 12.54 -6.13 -19.14
CA GLY A 150 11.55 -5.40 -19.94
C GLY A 150 12.03 -4.03 -20.43
N GLU A 151 11.21 -3.40 -21.25
CA GLU A 151 11.55 -2.16 -21.97
C GLU A 151 11.70 -0.95 -21.03
N TYR A 152 10.98 -0.93 -19.92
CA TYR A 152 10.92 0.20 -18.99
C TYR A 152 11.88 0.10 -17.80
N LYS A 153 12.70 -0.97 -17.72
CA LYS A 153 13.59 -1.22 -16.57
C LYS A 153 14.49 -0.04 -16.19
N ASP A 154 14.95 0.72 -17.17
CA ASP A 154 15.89 1.84 -16.97
C ASP A 154 15.17 3.20 -16.78
N LEU A 155 13.84 3.24 -16.89
CA LEU A 155 13.08 4.47 -16.71
C LEU A 155 13.05 4.89 -15.24
N PRO A 156 13.14 6.20 -14.98
CA PRO A 156 12.95 6.72 -13.63
C PRO A 156 11.50 6.50 -13.18
N ALA A 157 11.32 6.09 -11.93
CA ALA A 157 10.01 5.90 -11.35
C ALA A 157 9.88 6.71 -10.05
N LEU A 158 8.73 7.34 -9.91
CA LEU A 158 8.23 7.93 -8.69
C LEU A 158 6.80 7.41 -8.48
N ASP A 159 6.30 7.42 -7.27
CA ASP A 159 4.94 6.96 -6.96
C ASP A 159 3.89 7.46 -7.96
N ILE A 160 3.83 8.77 -8.22
CA ILE A 160 2.85 9.35 -9.14
C ILE A 160 3.01 8.87 -10.59
N ILE A 161 4.24 8.60 -11.03
CA ILE A 161 4.50 8.07 -12.37
C ILE A 161 3.94 6.64 -12.48
N ILE A 162 4.19 5.82 -11.46
CA ILE A 162 3.66 4.45 -11.42
C ILE A 162 2.13 4.46 -11.35
N GLN A 163 1.53 5.31 -10.51
CA GLN A 163 0.07 5.47 -10.47
C GLN A 163 -0.51 5.87 -11.85
N SER A 164 0.18 6.74 -12.57
CA SER A 164 -0.26 7.20 -13.89
C SER A 164 -0.18 6.09 -14.94
N ILE A 165 1.00 5.45 -15.07
CA ILE A 165 1.24 4.44 -16.12
C ILE A 165 0.43 3.16 -15.87
N SER A 166 0.18 2.80 -14.61
CA SER A 166 -0.64 1.63 -14.28
C SER A 166 -2.13 1.81 -14.58
N GLY A 167 -2.57 3.03 -14.90
CA GLY A 167 -3.98 3.33 -15.12
C GLY A 167 -4.77 3.67 -13.85
N LEU A 168 -4.16 3.56 -12.65
CA LEU A 168 -4.83 3.83 -11.38
C LEU A 168 -5.40 5.26 -11.32
N MET A 169 -4.65 6.25 -11.84
CA MET A 169 -5.13 7.62 -11.88
C MET A 169 -6.30 7.82 -12.85
N ALA A 170 -6.39 7.01 -13.90
CA ALA A 170 -7.46 7.10 -14.89
C ALA A 170 -8.81 6.63 -14.33
N ILE A 171 -8.81 5.75 -13.33
CA ILE A 171 -10.02 5.24 -12.67
C ILE A 171 -10.33 5.93 -11.34
N THR A 172 -9.47 6.87 -10.91
CA THR A 172 -9.60 7.57 -9.64
C THR A 172 -10.10 9.01 -9.86
N GLY A 173 -11.11 9.42 -9.10
CA GLY A 173 -11.64 10.78 -9.15
C GLY A 173 -13.09 10.85 -9.60
N GLU A 174 -13.58 12.05 -9.87
CA GLU A 174 -14.93 12.31 -10.35
C GLU A 174 -15.01 12.19 -11.88
N PRO A 175 -16.15 11.75 -12.44
CA PRO A 175 -16.38 11.72 -13.89
C PRO A 175 -16.14 13.08 -14.56
N ASN A 176 -15.57 13.04 -15.75
CA ASN A 176 -15.30 14.27 -16.54
C ASN A 176 -14.37 15.29 -15.86
N ARG A 177 -13.53 14.84 -14.94
CA ARG A 177 -12.48 15.65 -14.31
C ARG A 177 -11.09 15.12 -14.71
N PRO A 178 -10.02 15.93 -14.57
CA PRO A 178 -8.67 15.45 -14.78
C PRO A 178 -8.36 14.22 -13.89
N PRO A 179 -7.51 13.28 -14.37
CA PRO A 179 -7.09 12.14 -13.58
C PRO A 179 -6.55 12.55 -12.21
N ALA A 180 -6.96 11.84 -11.16
CA ALA A 180 -6.56 12.13 -9.80
C ALA A 180 -5.62 11.05 -9.25
N ARG A 181 -4.59 11.46 -8.52
CA ARG A 181 -3.78 10.49 -7.76
C ARG A 181 -4.54 10.03 -6.52
N VAL A 182 -4.28 8.82 -6.06
CA VAL A 182 -4.68 8.39 -4.72
C VAL A 182 -3.98 9.27 -3.68
N GLY A 183 -4.66 9.66 -2.63
CA GLY A 183 -4.18 10.63 -1.64
C GLY A 183 -2.91 10.23 -0.89
N ILE A 184 -2.57 8.93 -0.87
CA ILE A 184 -1.36 8.36 -0.28
C ILE A 184 -0.40 7.87 -1.37
N PRO A 185 0.90 7.67 -1.10
CA PRO A 185 1.86 7.12 -2.07
C PRO A 185 1.64 5.61 -2.24
N ILE A 186 0.52 5.24 -2.87
CA ILE A 186 0.01 3.87 -2.91
C ILE A 186 0.95 2.90 -3.64
N SER A 187 1.68 3.35 -4.65
CA SER A 187 2.62 2.49 -5.37
C SER A 187 3.87 2.19 -4.55
N ASP A 188 4.37 3.16 -3.79
CA ASP A 188 5.45 2.94 -2.83
C ASP A 188 5.00 2.00 -1.69
N LEU A 189 3.81 2.23 -1.14
CA LEU A 189 3.26 1.39 -0.07
C LEU A 189 2.98 -0.02 -0.56
N GLY A 190 2.38 -0.17 -1.75
CA GLY A 190 2.19 -1.47 -2.40
C GLY A 190 3.52 -2.19 -2.62
N GLY A 191 4.53 -1.48 -3.13
CA GLY A 191 5.89 -1.98 -3.25
C GLY A 191 6.43 -2.52 -1.93
N GLY A 192 6.26 -1.78 -0.84
CA GLY A 192 6.66 -2.21 0.51
C GLY A 192 5.91 -3.46 0.98
N VAL A 193 4.59 -3.52 0.82
CA VAL A 193 3.78 -4.68 1.21
C VAL A 193 4.16 -5.93 0.41
N PHE A 194 4.25 -5.83 -0.91
CA PHE A 194 4.61 -6.99 -1.74
C PHE A 194 6.07 -7.42 -1.52
N SER A 195 6.99 -6.49 -1.21
CA SER A 195 8.37 -6.85 -0.87
C SER A 195 8.45 -7.63 0.44
N SER A 196 7.72 -7.20 1.47
CA SER A 196 7.66 -7.95 2.73
C SER A 196 7.09 -9.36 2.53
N ASN A 197 6.04 -9.50 1.72
CA ASN A 197 5.44 -10.80 1.37
C ASN A 197 6.47 -11.68 0.62
N GLY A 198 7.17 -11.13 -0.38
CA GLY A 198 8.21 -11.84 -1.12
C GLY A 198 9.36 -12.29 -0.23
N ILE A 199 9.79 -11.45 0.74
CA ILE A 199 10.82 -11.81 1.71
C ILE A 199 10.35 -12.93 2.63
N LEU A 200 9.12 -12.90 3.13
CA LEU A 200 8.55 -13.96 3.97
C LEU A 200 8.49 -15.28 3.20
N ALA A 201 8.06 -15.27 1.94
CA ALA A 201 8.07 -16.45 1.09
C ALA A 201 9.49 -17.00 0.86
N ALA A 202 10.46 -16.10 0.63
CA ALA A 202 11.87 -16.48 0.45
C ALA A 202 12.49 -17.04 1.73
N LEU A 203 12.15 -16.50 2.91
CA LEU A 203 12.57 -17.05 4.20
C LEU A 203 12.02 -18.46 4.39
N TYR A 204 10.73 -18.66 4.13
CA TYR A 204 10.11 -20.00 4.20
C TYR A 204 10.72 -20.98 3.20
N GLN A 205 10.99 -20.56 1.96
CA GLN A 205 11.70 -21.37 0.97
C GLN A 205 13.10 -21.77 1.46
N ARG A 206 13.83 -20.82 2.03
CA ARG A 206 15.19 -21.03 2.56
C ARG A 206 15.21 -22.07 3.70
N GLU A 207 14.23 -22.05 4.60
CA GLU A 207 14.12 -23.08 5.66
C GLU A 207 14.00 -24.51 5.09
N ARG A 208 13.38 -24.64 3.93
CA ARG A 208 13.19 -25.94 3.25
C ARG A 208 14.37 -26.36 2.38
N THR A 209 15.06 -25.41 1.77
CA THR A 209 16.11 -25.67 0.76
C THR A 209 17.52 -25.46 1.28
N GLY A 210 17.66 -24.72 2.38
CA GLY A 210 18.96 -24.31 2.91
C GLY A 210 19.67 -23.22 2.11
N VAL A 211 19.06 -22.69 1.04
CA VAL A 211 19.67 -21.74 0.11
C VAL A 211 18.83 -20.45 0.03
N GLY A 212 19.52 -19.31 0.02
CA GLY A 212 18.92 -18.02 -0.22
C GLY A 212 18.48 -17.81 -1.67
N THR A 213 17.74 -16.75 -1.92
CA THR A 213 17.21 -16.42 -3.25
C THR A 213 17.17 -14.92 -3.50
N ARG A 214 16.96 -14.52 -4.74
CA ARG A 214 16.69 -13.15 -5.12
C ARG A 214 15.18 -12.93 -5.26
N VAL A 215 14.70 -11.86 -4.66
CA VAL A 215 13.33 -11.34 -4.80
C VAL A 215 13.38 -10.05 -5.58
N GLU A 216 12.70 -9.98 -6.69
CA GLU A 216 12.58 -8.77 -7.51
C GLU A 216 11.15 -8.29 -7.50
N LEU A 217 10.96 -7.03 -7.16
CA LEU A 217 9.65 -6.40 -7.15
C LEU A 217 9.63 -5.21 -8.09
N SER A 218 8.63 -5.21 -8.96
CA SER A 218 8.23 -4.07 -9.78
C SER A 218 7.05 -3.36 -9.10
N MET A 219 7.19 -2.07 -8.82
CA MET A 219 6.06 -1.26 -8.30
C MET A 219 4.93 -1.18 -9.33
N PHE A 220 5.26 -1.17 -10.63
CA PHE A 220 4.28 -1.19 -11.70
C PHE A 220 3.43 -2.47 -11.67
N ASP A 221 4.06 -3.65 -11.59
CA ASP A 221 3.34 -4.93 -11.54
C ASP A 221 2.50 -5.04 -10.25
N ALA A 222 3.02 -4.51 -9.14
CA ALA A 222 2.26 -4.42 -7.90
C ALA A 222 0.98 -3.59 -8.09
N MET A 223 1.06 -2.44 -8.79
CA MET A 223 -0.13 -1.63 -9.06
C MET A 223 -1.09 -2.31 -10.04
N LEU A 224 -0.60 -2.99 -11.08
CA LEU A 224 -1.45 -3.78 -11.96
C LEU A 224 -2.23 -4.86 -11.18
N SER A 225 -1.58 -5.53 -10.21
CA SER A 225 -2.24 -6.47 -9.32
C SER A 225 -3.34 -5.81 -8.46
N LEU A 226 -3.09 -4.58 -7.97
CA LEU A 226 -4.04 -3.82 -7.16
C LEU A 226 -5.21 -3.23 -7.97
N LEU A 227 -5.12 -3.14 -9.30
CA LEU A 227 -6.29 -2.80 -10.14
C LEU A 227 -7.42 -3.84 -10.03
N SER A 228 -7.11 -5.05 -9.54
CA SER A 228 -8.12 -6.05 -9.22
C SER A 228 -9.01 -6.37 -10.45
N TYR A 229 -10.34 -6.43 -10.25
CA TYR A 229 -11.30 -6.71 -11.32
C TYR A 229 -11.38 -5.59 -12.38
N MET A 230 -10.97 -4.37 -12.07
CA MET A 230 -10.90 -3.28 -13.06
C MET A 230 -9.89 -3.63 -14.18
N GLY A 231 -8.72 -4.18 -13.80
CA GLY A 231 -7.77 -4.71 -14.78
C GLY A 231 -8.34 -5.89 -15.58
N THR A 232 -9.10 -6.77 -14.92
CA THR A 232 -9.75 -7.91 -15.58
C THR A 232 -10.81 -7.47 -16.59
N MET A 233 -11.59 -6.43 -16.32
CA MET A 233 -12.56 -5.87 -17.27
C MET A 233 -11.91 -5.50 -18.60
N TRP A 234 -10.79 -4.78 -18.54
CA TRP A 234 -10.03 -4.46 -19.76
C TRP A 234 -9.52 -5.71 -20.48
N LEU A 235 -8.98 -6.68 -19.74
CA LEU A 235 -8.41 -7.90 -20.34
C LEU A 235 -9.47 -8.77 -21.01
N THR A 236 -10.69 -8.84 -20.45
CA THR A 236 -11.78 -9.71 -20.95
C THR A 236 -12.66 -9.01 -21.97
N ASN A 237 -13.17 -7.85 -21.65
CA ASN A 237 -14.21 -7.16 -22.43
C ASN A 237 -13.67 -5.99 -23.24
N ARG A 238 -12.41 -5.57 -23.03
CA ARG A 238 -11.81 -4.34 -23.61
C ARG A 238 -12.55 -3.06 -23.16
N GLU A 239 -13.29 -3.14 -22.07
CA GLU A 239 -13.93 -1.97 -21.46
C GLU A 239 -12.93 -1.24 -20.58
N LEU A 240 -12.76 0.05 -20.83
CA LEU A 240 -11.95 0.92 -19.98
C LEU A 240 -12.82 1.39 -18.81
N PRO A 241 -12.46 1.04 -17.56
CA PRO A 241 -13.15 1.60 -16.40
C PRO A 241 -12.99 3.12 -16.35
N GLU A 242 -14.06 3.81 -15.96
CA GLU A 242 -14.05 5.27 -15.80
C GLU A 242 -14.09 5.66 -14.32
N PRO A 243 -13.62 6.87 -13.97
CA PRO A 243 -13.75 7.39 -12.61
C PRO A 243 -15.22 7.51 -12.21
N GLN A 244 -15.56 6.97 -11.05
CA GLN A 244 -16.95 6.97 -10.52
C GLN A 244 -17.14 7.89 -9.30
N GLY A 245 -16.13 8.66 -8.91
CA GLY A 245 -16.14 9.37 -7.64
C GLY A 245 -16.25 8.41 -6.48
N SER A 246 -17.25 8.58 -5.63
CA SER A 246 -17.56 7.67 -4.54
C SER A 246 -18.53 6.54 -4.91
N LYS A 247 -19.03 6.52 -6.15
CA LYS A 247 -20.07 5.56 -6.59
C LYS A 247 -19.46 4.19 -6.88
N HIS A 248 -20.21 3.16 -6.56
CA HIS A 248 -19.91 1.81 -7.01
C HIS A 248 -20.59 1.53 -8.36
N GLU A 249 -19.87 0.95 -9.32
CA GLU A 249 -20.38 0.72 -10.68
C GLU A 249 -21.62 -0.18 -10.72
N TYR A 250 -21.59 -1.27 -9.95
CA TYR A 250 -22.58 -2.36 -10.03
C TYR A 250 -23.49 -2.46 -8.79
N THR A 251 -23.53 -1.41 -7.95
CA THR A 251 -24.35 -1.44 -6.74
C THR A 251 -24.97 -0.07 -6.46
N VAL A 252 -26.28 -0.05 -6.18
CA VAL A 252 -27.02 1.18 -5.86
C VAL A 252 -28.02 0.91 -4.74
N PRO A 253 -28.07 1.79 -3.70
CA PRO A 253 -27.11 2.83 -3.43
C PRO A 253 -25.81 2.30 -2.81
N TRP A 254 -24.70 2.79 -3.31
CA TRP A 254 -23.37 2.61 -2.74
C TRP A 254 -22.52 3.81 -3.14
N GLN A 255 -22.56 4.84 -2.33
CA GLN A 255 -21.84 6.10 -2.55
C GLN A 255 -21.92 7.03 -1.35
N ALA A 256 -21.16 8.13 -1.40
CA ALA A 256 -21.34 9.25 -0.48
C ALA A 256 -22.55 10.09 -0.90
N PHE A 257 -23.36 10.48 0.09
CA PHE A 257 -24.47 11.42 -0.07
C PHE A 257 -24.24 12.64 0.81
N SER A 258 -24.62 13.82 0.32
CA SER A 258 -24.58 15.05 1.10
C SER A 258 -25.68 15.03 2.16
N ALA A 259 -25.31 15.34 3.40
CA ALA A 259 -26.22 15.66 4.48
C ALA A 259 -26.22 17.18 4.74
N LYS A 260 -27.01 17.65 5.66
CA LYS A 260 -27.12 19.07 5.98
C LYS A 260 -25.79 19.71 6.42
N ASP A 261 -24.91 18.96 7.06
CA ASP A 261 -23.68 19.43 7.70
C ASP A 261 -22.43 18.63 7.30
N GLY A 262 -22.53 17.71 6.34
CA GLY A 262 -21.41 16.87 5.91
C GLY A 262 -21.80 15.81 4.91
N TYR A 263 -21.13 14.68 4.97
CA TYR A 263 -21.36 13.54 4.08
C TYR A 263 -21.55 12.26 4.88
N LEU A 264 -22.38 11.36 4.36
CA LEU A 264 -22.50 9.99 4.85
C LEU A 264 -22.38 9.01 3.68
N VAL A 265 -21.78 7.86 3.93
CA VAL A 265 -21.67 6.80 2.94
C VAL A 265 -22.79 5.78 3.18
N ILE A 266 -23.57 5.52 2.15
CA ILE A 266 -24.63 4.50 2.16
C ILE A 266 -24.22 3.36 1.24
N ALA A 267 -24.31 2.12 1.76
CA ALA A 267 -24.00 0.89 1.05
C ALA A 267 -25.09 -0.16 1.29
N ALA A 268 -26.16 -0.14 0.48
CA ALA A 268 -27.30 -1.05 0.62
C ALA A 268 -27.43 -1.99 -0.58
N ARG A 269 -26.43 -2.91 -0.72
CA ARG A 269 -26.38 -3.86 -1.84
C ARG A 269 -27.51 -4.87 -1.83
N GLN A 270 -27.73 -5.49 -0.67
CA GLN A 270 -28.76 -6.54 -0.52
C GLN A 270 -30.15 -5.90 -0.45
N ASP A 271 -31.14 -6.54 -1.05
CA ASP A 271 -32.50 -5.99 -1.12
C ASP A 271 -33.13 -5.80 0.27
N VAL A 272 -32.78 -6.65 1.25
CA VAL A 272 -33.20 -6.46 2.63
C VAL A 272 -32.64 -5.17 3.26
N PHE A 273 -31.42 -4.76 2.90
CA PHE A 273 -30.86 -3.47 3.36
C PHE A 273 -31.47 -2.29 2.62
N TRP A 274 -31.84 -2.47 1.36
CA TRP A 274 -32.59 -1.50 0.60
C TRP A 274 -33.96 -1.22 1.21
N GLU A 275 -34.71 -2.27 1.58
CA GLU A 275 -36.00 -2.15 2.24
C GLU A 275 -35.89 -1.42 3.59
N LYS A 276 -34.87 -1.73 4.40
CA LYS A 276 -34.59 -1.05 5.66
C LYS A 276 -34.25 0.43 5.43
N LEU A 277 -33.41 0.72 4.45
CA LEU A 277 -33.08 2.09 4.09
C LEU A 277 -34.35 2.89 3.70
N CYS A 278 -35.21 2.33 2.84
CA CYS A 278 -36.46 2.95 2.47
C CYS A 278 -37.36 3.24 3.68
N SER A 279 -37.36 2.36 4.68
CA SER A 279 -38.09 2.54 5.93
C SER A 279 -37.54 3.70 6.76
N VAL A 280 -36.21 3.77 6.92
CA VAL A 280 -35.52 4.85 7.64
C VAL A 280 -35.76 6.20 6.96
N LEU A 281 -35.77 6.21 5.64
CA LEU A 281 -36.06 7.43 4.86
C LEU A 281 -37.54 7.85 4.90
N ASN A 282 -38.44 7.08 5.53
CA ASN A 282 -39.90 7.24 5.48
C ASN A 282 -40.45 7.20 4.04
N HIS A 283 -39.82 6.45 3.15
CA HIS A 283 -40.20 6.25 1.76
C HIS A 283 -40.43 4.77 1.39
N PRO A 284 -41.30 4.04 2.11
CA PRO A 284 -41.49 2.60 1.90
C PRO A 284 -41.93 2.25 0.46
N LYS A 285 -42.56 3.19 -0.25
CA LYS A 285 -42.97 2.99 -1.64
C LYS A 285 -41.79 2.81 -2.60
N LEU A 286 -40.59 3.29 -2.27
CA LEU A 286 -39.40 3.07 -3.11
C LEU A 286 -39.01 1.59 -3.17
N SER A 287 -39.14 0.85 -2.07
CA SER A 287 -38.80 -0.58 -2.04
C SER A 287 -39.81 -1.46 -2.81
N SER A 288 -41.04 -0.99 -2.98
CA SER A 288 -42.09 -1.68 -3.76
C SER A 288 -42.17 -1.21 -5.21
N ASP A 289 -41.47 -0.15 -5.60
CA ASP A 289 -41.41 0.31 -6.98
C ASP A 289 -40.58 -0.67 -7.82
N GLY A 290 -41.19 -1.20 -8.91
CA GLY A 290 -40.54 -2.17 -9.78
C GLY A 290 -39.22 -1.71 -10.38
N ARG A 291 -39.02 -0.39 -10.51
CA ARG A 291 -37.76 0.20 -11.01
C ARG A 291 -36.60 0.08 -10.01
N PHE A 292 -36.88 -0.20 -8.72
CA PHE A 292 -35.87 -0.18 -7.66
C PHE A 292 -35.88 -1.46 -6.80
N LYS A 293 -36.64 -2.47 -7.21
CA LYS A 293 -36.90 -3.67 -6.42
C LYS A 293 -35.63 -4.49 -6.19
N THR A 294 -34.89 -4.78 -7.24
CA THR A 294 -33.62 -5.52 -7.16
C THR A 294 -32.43 -4.59 -7.34
N ASN A 295 -31.22 -5.04 -6.93
CA ASN A 295 -30.02 -4.24 -7.19
C ASN A 295 -29.84 -3.96 -8.70
N GLN A 296 -30.16 -4.90 -9.56
CA GLN A 296 -30.07 -4.71 -11.01
C GLN A 296 -31.02 -3.59 -11.48
N ASP A 297 -32.27 -3.60 -11.02
CA ASP A 297 -33.23 -2.52 -11.35
C ASP A 297 -32.74 -1.17 -10.86
N ARG A 298 -32.12 -1.10 -9.66
CA ARG A 298 -31.57 0.14 -9.11
C ARG A 298 -30.35 0.63 -9.90
N VAL A 299 -29.50 -0.26 -10.39
CA VAL A 299 -28.37 0.11 -11.26
C VAL A 299 -28.86 0.69 -12.57
N GLU A 300 -29.83 0.05 -13.23
CA GLU A 300 -30.41 0.51 -14.49
C GLU A 300 -31.15 1.85 -14.36
N ASN A 301 -31.77 2.09 -13.21
CA ASN A 301 -32.49 3.33 -12.91
C ASN A 301 -31.76 4.27 -11.96
N ARG A 302 -30.41 4.19 -11.92
CA ARG A 302 -29.55 4.99 -11.03
C ARG A 302 -29.83 6.50 -11.14
N ASP A 303 -29.92 7.00 -12.36
CA ASP A 303 -30.09 8.43 -12.63
C ASP A 303 -31.46 8.96 -12.15
N ILE A 304 -32.43 8.09 -11.90
CA ILE A 304 -33.69 8.42 -11.30
C ILE A 304 -33.63 8.28 -9.78
N LEU A 305 -33.03 7.21 -9.29
CA LEU A 305 -33.03 6.89 -7.86
C LEU A 305 -32.10 7.79 -7.04
N VAL A 306 -30.88 8.00 -7.52
CA VAL A 306 -29.87 8.75 -6.75
C VAL A 306 -30.33 10.17 -6.40
N PRO A 307 -30.89 10.97 -7.32
CA PRO A 307 -31.44 12.29 -6.97
C PRO A 307 -32.53 12.23 -5.90
N ILE A 308 -33.40 11.21 -5.92
CA ILE A 308 -34.43 11.05 -4.89
C ILE A 308 -33.79 10.84 -3.51
N LEU A 309 -32.72 10.05 -3.44
CA LEU A 309 -31.99 9.79 -2.19
C LEU A 309 -31.23 11.04 -1.73
N GLU A 310 -30.59 11.77 -2.63
CA GLU A 310 -29.91 13.04 -2.34
C GLU A 310 -30.86 14.05 -1.72
N ASP A 311 -32.07 14.20 -2.27
CA ASP A 311 -33.12 15.08 -1.74
C ASP A 311 -33.59 14.67 -0.33
N GLN A 312 -33.44 13.43 0.07
CA GLN A 312 -33.77 13.00 1.41
C GLN A 312 -32.60 13.24 2.38
N PHE A 313 -31.40 12.82 2.01
CA PHE A 313 -30.24 12.90 2.91
C PHE A 313 -29.86 14.31 3.27
N ILE A 314 -29.99 15.28 2.38
CA ILE A 314 -29.65 16.69 2.62
C ILE A 314 -30.52 17.36 3.70
N LYS A 315 -31.67 16.78 4.07
CA LYS A 315 -32.63 17.36 5.01
C LYS A 315 -32.19 17.31 6.46
N ARG A 316 -31.32 16.37 6.84
CA ARG A 316 -30.92 16.14 8.21
C ARG A 316 -29.41 16.15 8.37
N THR A 317 -28.95 16.31 9.61
CA THR A 317 -27.53 16.24 9.95
C THR A 317 -27.00 14.79 9.85
N VAL A 318 -25.69 14.65 9.73
CA VAL A 318 -25.03 13.33 9.75
C VAL A 318 -25.36 12.61 11.08
N GLU A 319 -25.29 13.32 12.21
CA GLU A 319 -25.58 12.75 13.52
C GLU A 319 -27.02 12.21 13.63
N ASP A 320 -28.01 12.97 13.09
CA ASP A 320 -29.41 12.53 13.13
C ASP A 320 -29.63 11.29 12.29
N TRP A 321 -28.99 11.18 11.12
CA TRP A 321 -29.07 9.98 10.30
C TRP A 321 -28.43 8.76 10.98
N LEU A 322 -27.26 8.92 11.61
CA LEU A 322 -26.55 7.83 12.30
C LEU A 322 -27.31 7.29 13.51
N LYS A 323 -28.26 8.04 14.10
CA LYS A 323 -29.13 7.54 15.17
C LYS A 323 -30.20 6.59 14.67
N ASP A 324 -30.61 6.73 13.39
CA ASP A 324 -31.68 5.92 12.81
C ASP A 324 -31.15 4.67 12.06
N PHE A 325 -29.87 4.63 11.74
CA PHE A 325 -29.17 3.48 11.14
C PHE A 325 -28.57 2.53 12.16
#